data_16d7e9554c744ec8a89732ee7939a43a
#
_entry.id   16d7e9554c744ec8a89732ee7939a43a
#
_cell.length_a   1.000
_cell.length_b   1.000
_cell.length_c   1.000
_cell.angle_alpha   90.00
_cell.angle_beta   90.00
_cell.angle_gamma   90.00
#
_symmetry.space_group_name_H-M   'P 1'
#
loop_
_entity.id
_entity.type
_entity.pdbx_description
1 polymer ?
#
loop_
_entity_poly.entity_id
_entity_poly.type
_entity_poly.pdbx_seq_one_letter_code
_entity_poly.pdbx_strand_id
1 'polypeptide(L)'
;MYEKIFPNKRFKITMAFLQKHISKSESILDLGVENPFSKMMKTDGFEVRNTLGEDLDIDFSTLKNEKFEVVTAFEIFEHLLNPFTILNEIKADKILISVPLRLWFSEAYQSKTDPRDRHFHEFEDWQLDWLLEKTGWEIIDRIQFTNPVKKLGIRPLLRLFTPRYYLVYAVRK
;
A
#
# COMPACT_ATOMS: atom_id res chain seq x y z
N MET A 1 -4.59 -14.46 7.25
CA MET A 1 -3.29 -14.01 7.82
C MET A 1 -3.42 -12.91 8.87
N TYR A 2 -4.38 -11.98 8.75
CA TYR A 2 -4.54 -10.84 9.67
C TYR A 2 -5.11 -11.16 11.05
N GLU A 3 -5.75 -12.32 11.24
CA GLU A 3 -6.48 -12.65 12.47
C GLU A 3 -5.61 -12.96 13.70
N LYS A 4 -4.33 -13.31 13.52
CA LYS A 4 -3.46 -13.77 14.64
C LYS A 4 -2.37 -12.80 15.08
N ILE A 5 -2.00 -11.79 14.26
CA ILE A 5 -0.99 -10.80 14.60
C ILE A 5 -1.42 -9.45 14.02
N PHE A 6 -2.13 -8.66 14.80
CA PHE A 6 -2.52 -7.31 14.43
C PHE A 6 -1.25 -6.48 14.19
N PRO A 7 -0.99 -5.94 13.00
CA PRO A 7 0.22 -5.15 12.71
C PRO A 7 0.11 -3.74 13.31
N ASN A 8 -0.11 -3.65 14.62
CA ASN A 8 -0.46 -2.43 15.35
C ASN A 8 0.47 -1.25 15.05
N LYS A 9 1.78 -1.49 14.93
CA LYS A 9 2.74 -0.42 14.63
C LYS A 9 2.52 0.12 13.21
N ARG A 10 2.42 -0.76 12.21
CA ARG A 10 2.17 -0.37 10.82
C ARG A 10 0.88 0.41 10.69
N PHE A 11 -0.23 -0.12 11.22
CA PHE A 11 -1.53 0.53 11.16
C PHE A 11 -1.54 1.92 11.82
N LYS A 12 -0.89 2.08 12.97
CA LYS A 12 -0.79 3.39 13.64
C LYS A 12 -0.02 4.40 12.79
N ILE A 13 1.12 4.00 12.22
CA ILE A 13 1.93 4.89 11.38
C ILE A 13 1.18 5.24 10.10
N THR A 14 0.58 4.27 9.44
CA THR A 14 -0.19 4.48 8.19
C THR A 14 -1.41 5.37 8.44
N MET A 15 -2.13 5.18 9.57
CA MET A 15 -3.26 6.02 9.95
C MET A 15 -2.83 7.46 10.24
N ALA A 16 -1.75 7.66 10.98
CA ALA A 16 -1.24 9.01 11.26
C ALA A 16 -0.82 9.73 9.96
N PHE A 17 -0.23 9.00 9.02
CA PHE A 17 0.14 9.54 7.73
C PHE A 17 -1.09 9.87 6.86
N LEU A 18 -2.10 9.01 6.86
CA LEU A 18 -3.38 9.26 6.19
C LEU A 18 -4.04 10.52 6.75
N GLN A 19 -4.19 10.63 8.08
CA GLN A 19 -4.80 11.77 8.77
C GLN A 19 -4.05 13.09 8.51
N LYS A 20 -2.75 13.05 8.26
CA LYS A 20 -1.93 14.22 7.94
C LYS A 20 -2.28 14.81 6.57
N HIS A 21 -2.65 13.97 5.59
CA HIS A 21 -2.75 14.36 4.19
C HIS A 21 -4.17 14.36 3.64
N ILE A 22 -5.08 13.59 4.23
CA ILE A 22 -6.44 13.38 3.72
C ILE A 22 -7.46 13.88 4.72
N SER A 23 -8.41 14.68 4.21
CA SER A 23 -9.57 15.14 4.97
C SER A 23 -10.60 14.01 5.11
N LYS A 24 -11.32 13.98 6.22
CA LYS A 24 -12.44 13.03 6.42
C LYS A 24 -13.63 13.27 5.51
N SER A 25 -13.70 14.44 4.87
CA SER A 25 -14.71 14.78 3.87
C SER A 25 -14.38 14.26 2.46
N GLU A 26 -13.19 13.75 2.23
CA GLU A 26 -12.78 13.23 0.93
C GLU A 26 -13.18 11.77 0.77
N SER A 27 -13.75 11.45 -0.39
CA SER A 27 -14.12 10.08 -0.74
C SER A 27 -12.89 9.23 -1.10
N ILE A 28 -12.75 8.08 -0.46
CA ILE A 28 -11.59 7.19 -0.62
C ILE A 28 -12.01 5.88 -1.30
N LEU A 29 -11.33 5.51 -2.37
CA LEU A 29 -11.32 4.14 -2.88
C LEU A 29 -10.08 3.42 -2.35
N ASP A 30 -10.27 2.43 -1.49
CA ASP A 30 -9.21 1.56 -0.99
C ASP A 30 -9.10 0.30 -1.86
N LEU A 31 -7.97 0.11 -2.52
CA LEU A 31 -7.75 -1.03 -3.40
C LEU A 31 -7.61 -2.32 -2.58
N GLY A 32 -8.33 -3.35 -3.01
CA GLY A 32 -8.45 -4.63 -2.30
C GLY A 32 -9.75 -4.75 -1.50
N VAL A 33 -10.05 -5.96 -1.06
CA VAL A 33 -11.24 -6.24 -0.24
C VAL A 33 -11.17 -5.58 1.13
N GLU A 34 -12.33 -5.35 1.73
CA GLU A 34 -12.39 -4.81 3.09
C GLU A 34 -11.55 -5.65 4.06
N ASN A 35 -10.67 -4.98 4.77
CA ASN A 35 -9.69 -5.56 5.67
C ASN A 35 -9.68 -4.82 7.02
N PRO A 36 -8.93 -5.28 8.03
CA PRO A 36 -8.89 -4.61 9.34
C PRO A 36 -8.43 -3.16 9.30
N PHE A 37 -7.60 -2.76 8.33
CA PHE A 37 -7.16 -1.38 8.22
C PHE A 37 -8.23 -0.49 7.58
N SER A 38 -8.93 -0.95 6.53
CA SER A 38 -10.06 -0.22 5.96
C SER A 38 -11.22 -0.07 6.96
N LYS A 39 -11.47 -1.06 7.80
CA LYS A 39 -12.41 -0.92 8.94
C LYS A 39 -11.96 0.14 9.95
N MET A 40 -10.66 0.21 10.23
CA MET A 40 -10.09 1.23 11.11
C MET A 40 -10.26 2.63 10.52
N MET A 41 -10.03 2.83 9.21
CA MET A 41 -10.28 4.10 8.51
C MET A 41 -11.76 4.52 8.63
N LYS A 42 -12.69 3.60 8.36
CA LYS A 42 -14.14 3.85 8.50
C LYS A 42 -14.52 4.21 9.93
N THR A 43 -13.97 3.51 10.92
CA THR A 43 -14.23 3.79 12.34
C THR A 43 -13.68 5.15 12.77
N ASP A 44 -12.58 5.60 12.17
CA ASP A 44 -12.01 6.93 12.40
C ASP A 44 -12.80 8.05 11.69
N GLY A 45 -13.78 7.70 10.88
CA GLY A 45 -14.73 8.63 10.23
C GLY A 45 -14.38 9.00 8.79
N PHE A 46 -13.48 8.27 8.13
CA PHE A 46 -13.26 8.42 6.69
C PHE A 46 -14.35 7.73 5.88
N GLU A 47 -14.74 8.34 4.77
CA GLU A 47 -15.62 7.73 3.78
C GLU A 47 -14.81 6.80 2.87
N VAL A 48 -14.84 5.49 3.16
CA VAL A 48 -14.01 4.48 2.48
C VAL A 48 -14.89 3.45 1.79
N ARG A 49 -14.66 3.29 0.49
CA ARG A 49 -15.16 2.17 -0.29
C ARG A 49 -13.99 1.27 -0.70
N ASN A 50 -14.18 -0.03 -0.65
CA ASN A 50 -13.21 -1.00 -1.11
C ASN A 50 -13.55 -1.54 -2.49
N THR A 51 -12.55 -1.97 -3.27
CA THR A 51 -12.76 -2.82 -4.44
C THR A 51 -13.24 -4.21 -3.98
N LEU A 52 -13.79 -5.00 -4.91
CA LEU A 52 -14.45 -6.26 -4.57
C LEU A 52 -13.48 -7.46 -4.52
N GLY A 53 -12.18 -7.23 -4.75
CA GLY A 53 -11.15 -8.26 -4.78
C GLY A 53 -10.96 -8.87 -6.17
N GLU A 54 -11.37 -8.14 -7.20
CA GLU A 54 -11.02 -8.39 -8.58
C GLU A 54 -9.51 -8.45 -8.76
N ASP A 55 -9.06 -9.22 -9.74
CA ASP A 55 -7.66 -9.22 -10.15
C ASP A 55 -7.39 -7.94 -10.95
N LEU A 56 -6.73 -6.97 -10.32
CA LEU A 56 -6.47 -5.66 -10.92
C LEU A 56 -5.56 -5.71 -12.16
N ASP A 57 -4.81 -6.79 -12.39
CA ASP A 57 -4.07 -6.99 -13.64
C ASP A 57 -5.00 -7.31 -14.83
N ILE A 58 -6.24 -7.75 -14.55
CA ILE A 58 -7.22 -8.18 -15.54
C ILE A 58 -8.44 -7.25 -15.58
N ASP A 59 -9.00 -6.94 -14.41
CA ASP A 59 -10.20 -6.09 -14.28
C ASP A 59 -9.93 -4.90 -13.36
N PHE A 60 -9.85 -3.73 -13.94
CA PHE A 60 -9.73 -2.44 -13.28
C PHE A 60 -10.88 -1.48 -13.62
N SER A 61 -12.05 -2.04 -13.96
CA SER A 61 -13.24 -1.29 -14.34
C SER A 61 -13.70 -0.31 -13.25
N THR A 62 -13.56 -0.64 -11.99
CA THR A 62 -13.85 0.24 -10.85
C THR A 62 -13.05 1.54 -10.92
N LEU A 63 -11.75 1.46 -11.28
CA LEU A 63 -10.88 2.64 -11.42
C LEU A 63 -11.29 3.55 -12.59
N LYS A 64 -11.88 2.97 -13.64
CA LYS A 64 -12.31 3.70 -14.84
C LYS A 64 -13.66 4.36 -14.69
N ASN A 65 -14.59 3.67 -14.05
CA ASN A 65 -16.02 4.00 -14.10
C ASN A 65 -16.44 4.91 -12.95
N GLU A 66 -15.64 5.01 -11.89
CA GLU A 66 -15.98 5.78 -10.70
C GLU A 66 -14.91 6.82 -10.40
N LYS A 67 -15.36 7.98 -9.91
CA LYS A 67 -14.47 9.07 -9.52
C LYS A 67 -14.44 9.14 -8.00
N PHE A 68 -13.24 9.03 -7.44
CA PHE A 68 -12.93 9.28 -6.05
C PHE A 68 -11.92 10.42 -5.96
N GLU A 69 -11.89 11.13 -4.84
CA GLU A 69 -10.90 12.18 -4.60
C GLU A 69 -9.54 11.58 -4.26
N VAL A 70 -9.57 10.44 -3.56
CA VAL A 70 -8.38 9.74 -3.08
C VAL A 70 -8.45 8.26 -3.44
N VAL A 71 -7.32 7.69 -3.86
CA VAL A 71 -7.11 6.24 -3.93
C VAL A 71 -6.07 5.85 -2.88
N THR A 72 -6.36 4.79 -2.12
CA THR A 72 -5.39 4.16 -1.22
C THR A 72 -5.05 2.76 -1.70
N ALA A 73 -3.76 2.39 -1.62
CA ALA A 73 -3.26 1.09 -2.02
C ALA A 73 -2.17 0.63 -1.03
N PHE A 74 -2.58 -0.07 0.03
CA PHE A 74 -1.68 -0.50 1.08
C PHE A 74 -1.31 -1.97 0.92
N GLU A 75 -0.05 -2.23 0.56
CA GLU A 75 0.49 -3.57 0.29
C GLU A 75 -0.29 -4.25 -0.86
N ILE A 76 -0.40 -3.57 -1.98
CA ILE A 76 -1.10 -4.03 -3.20
C ILE A 76 -0.15 -4.10 -4.39
N PHE A 77 0.67 -3.06 -4.61
CA PHE A 77 1.46 -2.91 -5.83
C PHE A 77 2.53 -3.99 -6.02
N GLU A 78 3.03 -4.56 -4.95
CA GLU A 78 3.97 -5.68 -4.98
C GLU A 78 3.35 -6.98 -5.55
N HIS A 79 2.03 -7.09 -5.49
CA HIS A 79 1.29 -8.24 -6.00
C HIS A 79 0.88 -8.12 -7.47
N LEU A 80 0.95 -6.92 -8.05
CA LEU A 80 0.57 -6.65 -9.43
C LEU A 80 1.69 -7.03 -10.39
N LEU A 81 1.33 -7.61 -11.53
CA LEU A 81 2.25 -7.83 -12.65
C LEU A 81 2.54 -6.52 -13.39
N ASN A 82 1.52 -5.65 -13.51
CA ASN A 82 1.61 -4.40 -14.25
C ASN A 82 1.11 -3.19 -13.45
N PRO A 83 1.82 -2.77 -12.41
CA PRO A 83 1.45 -1.61 -11.58
C PRO A 83 1.39 -0.30 -12.38
N PHE A 84 2.14 -0.18 -13.49
CA PHE A 84 2.11 0.98 -14.37
C PHE A 84 0.72 1.24 -14.95
N THR A 85 0.04 0.20 -15.46
CA THR A 85 -1.31 0.33 -16.02
C THR A 85 -2.29 0.83 -14.95
N ILE A 86 -2.25 0.25 -13.75
CA ILE A 86 -3.16 0.63 -12.68
C ILE A 86 -2.97 2.09 -12.29
N LEU A 87 -1.72 2.55 -12.12
CA LEU A 87 -1.44 3.95 -11.79
C LEU A 87 -1.92 4.93 -12.85
N ASN A 88 -1.86 4.56 -14.14
CA ASN A 88 -2.39 5.39 -15.22
C ASN A 88 -3.92 5.45 -15.25
N GLU A 89 -4.59 4.37 -14.88
CA GLU A 89 -6.05 4.27 -14.91
C GLU A 89 -6.74 4.94 -13.70
N ILE A 90 -6.02 5.18 -12.62
CA ILE A 90 -6.54 5.92 -11.46
C ILE A 90 -6.89 7.35 -11.86
N LYS A 91 -8.15 7.74 -11.64
CA LYS A 91 -8.68 9.07 -11.95
C LYS A 91 -8.77 10.01 -10.75
N ALA A 92 -8.29 9.58 -9.60
CA ALA A 92 -8.25 10.40 -8.40
C ALA A 92 -7.15 11.48 -8.50
N ASP A 93 -7.32 12.55 -7.74
CA ASP A 93 -6.33 13.63 -7.66
C ASP A 93 -5.23 13.35 -6.64
N LYS A 94 -5.48 12.42 -5.71
CA LYS A 94 -4.56 12.04 -4.62
C LYS A 94 -4.41 10.54 -4.51
N ILE A 95 -3.21 10.09 -4.15
CA ILE A 95 -2.94 8.68 -3.90
C ILE A 95 -2.06 8.50 -2.66
N LEU A 96 -2.40 7.51 -1.82
CA LEU A 96 -1.52 7.00 -0.77
C LEU A 96 -1.20 5.53 -1.06
N ILE A 97 0.09 5.24 -1.16
CA ILE A 97 0.58 3.88 -1.43
C ILE A 97 1.51 3.44 -0.32
N SER A 98 1.38 2.19 0.12
CA SER A 98 2.46 1.53 0.83
C SER A 98 2.91 0.28 0.10
N VAL A 99 4.23 0.04 0.11
CA VAL A 99 4.83 -1.20 -0.38
C VAL A 99 5.85 -1.72 0.63
N PRO A 100 6.03 -3.04 0.71
CA PRO A 100 7.16 -3.61 1.42
C PRO A 100 8.45 -3.37 0.64
N LEU A 101 9.48 -2.86 1.32
CA LEU A 101 10.80 -2.71 0.72
C LEU A 101 11.55 -4.03 0.69
N ARG A 102 12.35 -4.19 -0.36
CA ARG A 102 13.29 -5.29 -0.52
C ARG A 102 14.20 -5.42 0.71
N LEU A 103 14.30 -6.62 1.20
CA LEU A 103 15.26 -6.95 2.26
C LEU A 103 16.44 -7.69 1.62
N TRP A 104 17.63 -7.09 1.62
CA TRP A 104 18.85 -7.64 1.00
C TRP A 104 19.26 -9.03 1.54
N PHE A 105 18.74 -9.42 2.72
CA PHE A 105 18.99 -10.69 3.39
C PHE A 105 17.82 -11.67 3.29
N SER A 106 16.83 -11.42 2.43
CA SER A 106 15.64 -12.27 2.26
C SER A 106 15.30 -12.43 0.78
N GLU A 107 14.78 -13.58 0.44
CA GLU A 107 14.15 -13.81 -0.86
C GLU A 107 12.82 -13.06 -0.96
N ALA A 108 12.32 -12.90 -2.20
CA ALA A 108 10.98 -12.38 -2.46
C ALA A 108 9.91 -13.19 -1.72
N TYR A 109 8.89 -12.51 -1.23
CA TYR A 109 7.84 -13.18 -0.48
C TYR A 109 6.94 -14.01 -1.39
N GLN A 110 6.71 -15.24 -0.96
CA GLN A 110 5.72 -16.13 -1.58
C GLN A 110 5.00 -16.92 -0.49
N SER A 111 3.66 -16.85 -0.49
CA SER A 111 2.83 -17.70 0.36
C SER A 111 2.90 -19.15 -0.10
N LYS A 112 2.94 -20.06 0.87
CA LYS A 112 2.89 -21.51 0.59
C LYS A 112 1.46 -22.04 0.41
N THR A 113 0.47 -21.26 0.80
CA THR A 113 -0.93 -21.69 0.87
C THR A 113 -1.87 -20.89 -0.04
N ASP A 114 -1.52 -19.64 -0.35
CA ASP A 114 -2.30 -18.80 -1.25
C ASP A 114 -1.46 -18.42 -2.47
N PRO A 115 -1.80 -18.89 -3.68
CA PRO A 115 -1.04 -18.59 -4.90
C PRO A 115 -1.13 -17.12 -5.32
N ARG A 116 -2.10 -16.34 -4.81
CA ARG A 116 -2.23 -14.91 -5.08
C ARG A 116 -1.38 -14.06 -4.13
N ASP A 117 -1.04 -14.57 -2.95
CA ASP A 117 -0.24 -13.88 -1.93
C ASP A 117 1.26 -14.11 -2.20
N ARG A 118 1.77 -13.48 -3.25
CA ARG A 118 3.18 -13.50 -3.66
C ARG A 118 3.58 -12.13 -4.21
N HIS A 119 4.84 -11.75 -4.01
CA HIS A 119 5.38 -10.52 -4.55
C HIS A 119 5.98 -10.75 -5.94
N PHE A 120 5.45 -10.09 -6.94
CA PHE A 120 6.07 -9.98 -8.26
C PHE A 120 7.14 -8.90 -8.26
N HIS A 121 6.97 -7.86 -7.40
CA HIS A 121 7.92 -6.79 -7.24
C HIS A 121 8.42 -6.73 -5.80
N GLU A 122 9.75 -6.72 -5.63
CA GLU A 122 10.42 -6.38 -4.37
C GLU A 122 10.97 -4.97 -4.54
N PHE A 123 10.20 -3.96 -4.15
CA PHE A 123 10.52 -2.57 -4.38
C PHE A 123 11.72 -2.10 -3.55
N GLU A 124 12.57 -1.31 -4.19
CA GLU A 124 13.37 -0.28 -3.54
C GLU A 124 12.59 1.05 -3.63
N ASP A 125 12.85 2.00 -2.74
CA ASP A 125 12.07 3.25 -2.66
C ASP A 125 12.07 4.03 -3.98
N TRP A 126 13.24 4.20 -4.61
CA TRP A 126 13.40 4.90 -5.88
C TRP A 126 12.61 4.27 -7.05
N GLN A 127 12.35 2.95 -6.99
CA GLN A 127 11.57 2.26 -8.03
C GLN A 127 10.11 2.67 -7.98
N LEU A 128 9.52 2.77 -6.78
CA LEU A 128 8.16 3.28 -6.61
C LEU A 128 8.08 4.77 -6.96
N ASP A 129 9.07 5.55 -6.54
CA ASP A 129 9.14 6.99 -6.86
C ASP A 129 9.14 7.20 -8.38
N TRP A 130 10.00 6.48 -9.08
CA TRP A 130 10.10 6.58 -10.54
C TRP A 130 8.84 6.10 -11.26
N LEU A 131 8.19 5.05 -10.75
CA LEU A 131 6.93 4.55 -11.27
C LEU A 131 5.81 5.60 -11.13
N LEU A 132 5.72 6.28 -9.98
CA LEU A 132 4.80 7.38 -9.74
C LEU A 132 5.07 8.56 -10.68
N GLU A 133 6.31 9.00 -10.81
CA GLU A 133 6.68 10.08 -11.73
C GLU A 133 6.31 9.76 -13.18
N LYS A 134 6.59 8.55 -13.65
CA LYS A 134 6.30 8.10 -15.02
C LYS A 134 4.80 8.02 -15.31
N THR A 135 3.98 7.87 -14.29
CA THR A 135 2.51 7.82 -14.40
C THR A 135 1.82 9.13 -14.06
N GLY A 136 2.60 10.24 -13.97
CA GLY A 136 2.08 11.62 -13.82
C GLY A 136 1.70 11.99 -12.40
N TRP A 137 2.35 11.36 -11.39
CA TRP A 137 2.18 11.71 -9.99
C TRP A 137 3.36 12.54 -9.48
N GLU A 138 3.07 13.53 -8.64
CA GLU A 138 4.06 14.30 -7.90
C GLU A 138 4.07 13.86 -6.44
N ILE A 139 5.22 13.40 -5.97
CA ILE A 139 5.39 12.96 -4.58
C ILE A 139 5.50 14.18 -3.67
N ILE A 140 4.57 14.30 -2.73
CA ILE A 140 4.51 15.41 -1.77
C ILE A 140 5.15 15.02 -0.44
N ASP A 141 4.94 13.77 0.02
CA ASP A 141 5.48 13.29 1.27
C ASP A 141 5.72 11.79 1.24
N ARG A 142 6.71 11.34 2.03
CA ARG A 142 7.07 9.93 2.11
C ARG A 142 7.76 9.59 3.42
N ILE A 143 7.50 8.40 3.91
CA ILE A 143 8.17 7.88 5.11
C ILE A 143 8.59 6.43 4.92
N GLN A 144 9.70 6.08 5.54
CA GLN A 144 10.15 4.70 5.67
C GLN A 144 10.15 4.30 7.14
N PHE A 145 9.78 3.07 7.44
CA PHE A 145 9.82 2.58 8.81
C PHE A 145 10.11 1.09 8.90
N THR A 146 10.73 0.73 10.04
CA THR A 146 11.02 -0.66 10.38
C THR A 146 9.80 -1.34 11.00
N ASN A 147 9.68 -2.64 10.82
CA ASN A 147 8.71 -3.48 11.52
C ASN A 147 9.44 -4.59 12.28
N PRO A 148 9.91 -4.32 13.51
CA PRO A 148 10.65 -5.27 14.31
C PRO A 148 9.82 -6.52 14.62
N VAL A 149 10.47 -7.68 14.59
CA VAL A 149 9.85 -8.97 14.93
C VAL A 149 10.34 -9.39 16.32
N LYS A 150 9.42 -9.75 17.22
CA LYS A 150 9.74 -10.25 18.55
C LYS A 150 10.24 -11.70 18.51
N LYS A 151 11.38 -11.92 17.83
CA LYS A 151 12.05 -13.22 17.75
C LYS A 151 13.55 -13.01 17.88
N LEU A 152 14.25 -13.95 18.52
CA LEU A 152 15.71 -13.94 18.57
C LEU A 152 16.28 -14.54 17.28
N GLY A 153 17.36 -13.96 16.76
CA GLY A 153 18.07 -14.43 15.58
C GLY A 153 18.66 -13.33 14.73
N ILE A 154 19.54 -13.67 13.79
CA ILE A 154 20.24 -12.71 12.93
C ILE A 154 19.26 -11.93 12.04
N ARG A 155 18.32 -12.62 11.37
CA ARG A 155 17.30 -11.95 10.53
C ARG A 155 16.40 -10.98 11.31
N PRO A 156 15.82 -11.34 12.48
CA PRO A 156 15.13 -10.39 13.35
C PRO A 156 15.97 -9.19 13.76
N LEU A 157 17.26 -9.39 14.08
CA LEU A 157 18.18 -8.29 14.42
C LEU A 157 18.37 -7.34 13.24
N LEU A 158 18.61 -7.84 12.03
CA LEU A 158 18.76 -7.01 10.83
C LEU A 158 17.47 -6.20 10.55
N ARG A 159 16.28 -6.73 10.84
CA ARG A 159 15.00 -6.04 10.69
C ARG A 159 14.80 -4.84 11.63
N LEU A 160 15.58 -4.72 12.69
CA LEU A 160 15.54 -3.55 13.57
C LEU A 160 16.10 -2.31 12.87
N PHE A 161 17.08 -2.51 11.97
CA PHE A 161 17.83 -1.42 11.33
C PHE A 161 17.50 -1.25 9.84
N THR A 162 16.81 -2.22 9.23
CA THR A 162 16.44 -2.16 7.81
C THR A 162 14.99 -1.72 7.67
N PRO A 163 14.70 -0.61 6.97
CA PRO A 163 13.33 -0.22 6.64
C PRO A 163 12.61 -1.37 5.93
N ARG A 164 11.36 -1.62 6.34
CA ARG A 164 10.54 -2.68 5.74
C ARG A 164 9.38 -2.13 4.93
N TYR A 165 8.89 -0.96 5.29
CA TYR A 165 7.74 -0.36 4.63
C TYR A 165 8.08 1.04 4.14
N TYR A 166 7.61 1.33 2.95
CA TYR A 166 7.67 2.63 2.32
C TYR A 166 6.24 3.11 2.06
N LEU A 167 5.92 4.28 2.55
CA LEU A 167 4.60 4.89 2.46
C LEU A 167 4.76 6.25 1.78
N VAL A 168 3.98 6.48 0.73
CA VAL A 168 4.06 7.66 -0.13
C VAL A 168 2.68 8.30 -0.24
N TYR A 169 2.65 9.63 -0.16
CA TYR A 169 1.54 10.47 -0.58
C TYR A 169 1.93 11.25 -1.84
N ALA A 170 1.12 11.13 -2.87
CA ALA A 170 1.35 11.84 -4.13
C ALA A 170 0.04 12.45 -4.65
N VAL A 171 0.18 13.47 -5.49
CA VAL A 171 -0.92 14.17 -6.16
C VAL A 171 -0.76 14.08 -7.68
N ARG A 172 -1.86 14.18 -8.41
CA ARG A 172 -1.82 14.20 -9.86
C ARG A 172 -1.21 15.52 -10.34
N LYS A 173 -0.27 15.46 -11.31
CA LYS A 173 0.32 16.63 -11.97
C LYS A 173 -0.64 17.29 -12.93
#